data_e309ef42f8ddc73c62edc47d1fbe04c8
#
_entry.id   e309ef42f8ddc73c62edc47d1fbe04c8
#
_cell.length_a   1.000
_cell.length_b   1.000
_cell.length_c   1.000
_cell.angle_alpha   90.00
_cell.angle_beta   90.00
_cell.angle_gamma   90.00
#
_symmetry.space_group_name_H-M   'P 1'
#
loop_
_entity.id
_entity.type
_entity.pdbx_description
1 polymer ?
#
loop_
_entity_poly.entity_id
_entity_poly.type
_entity_poly.pdbx_seq_one_letter_code
_entity_poly.pdbx_strand_id
1 'polypeptide(L)'
;QALNSLPDCRVAYVTPSHQYPLGVVMSLARRLELLAWAERTQGWIIEDDYDGEYRYSGAPLSPLAALDRNGRVLYVGTFGKVAFPALRLGYLVLPPGLVGAFARRARSTCATPR
;
A
#
# COMPACT_ATOMS: atom_id res chain seq x y z
N GLN A 1 15.79 9.34 2.02
CA GLN A 1 16.90 9.94 1.25
C GLN A 1 16.82 9.59 -0.25
N ALA A 2 16.58 8.31 -0.60
CA ALA A 2 16.56 7.89 -2.01
C ALA A 2 15.51 8.63 -2.87
N LEU A 3 14.31 8.87 -2.35
CA LEU A 3 13.23 9.55 -3.09
C LEU A 3 13.54 11.02 -3.40
N ASN A 4 14.32 11.67 -2.54
CA ASN A 4 14.71 13.07 -2.77
C ASN A 4 15.75 13.23 -3.89
N SER A 5 16.46 12.15 -4.23
CA SER A 5 17.42 12.12 -5.34
C SER A 5 16.78 11.73 -6.69
N LEU A 6 15.48 11.45 -6.71
CA LEU A 6 14.72 11.06 -7.91
C LEU A 6 13.61 12.08 -8.18
N PRO A 7 13.92 13.23 -8.79
CA PRO A 7 12.96 14.34 -8.93
C PRO A 7 11.72 13.99 -9.77
N ASP A 8 11.82 13.02 -10.66
CA ASP A 8 10.72 12.58 -11.53
C ASP A 8 9.92 11.38 -10.98
N CYS A 9 10.26 10.92 -9.78
CA CYS A 9 9.54 9.82 -9.15
C CYS A 9 8.12 10.25 -8.76
N ARG A 10 7.12 9.51 -9.22
CA ARG A 10 5.69 9.77 -8.94
C ARG A 10 5.02 8.66 -8.15
N VAL A 11 5.64 7.49 -8.05
CA VAL A 11 5.07 6.33 -7.37
C VAL A 11 6.15 5.67 -6.53
N ALA A 12 5.84 5.39 -5.28
CA ALA A 12 6.65 4.58 -4.39
C ALA A 12 5.90 3.31 -4.00
N TYR A 13 6.50 2.15 -4.25
CA TYR A 13 5.99 0.86 -3.77
C TYR A 13 6.75 0.46 -2.52
N VAL A 14 6.04 0.16 -1.44
CA VAL A 14 6.64 -0.15 -0.14
C VAL A 14 5.94 -1.29 0.56
N THR A 15 6.70 -2.03 1.36
CA THR A 15 6.22 -3.08 2.27
C THR A 15 6.59 -2.69 3.70
N PRO A 16 5.89 -1.71 4.32
CA PRO A 16 6.36 -1.09 5.55
C PRO A 16 6.26 -1.97 6.78
N SER A 17 5.39 -2.98 6.75
CA SER A 17 5.20 -3.88 7.89
C SER A 17 6.17 -5.05 7.92
N HIS A 18 6.75 -5.43 6.78
CA HIS A 18 7.70 -6.53 6.69
C HIS A 18 8.46 -6.50 5.37
N GLN A 19 9.71 -6.04 5.37
CA GLN A 19 10.55 -6.04 4.17
C GLN A 19 11.23 -7.39 3.98
N TYR A 20 10.92 -8.05 2.89
CA TYR A 20 11.63 -9.27 2.48
C TYR A 20 13.01 -8.92 1.89
N PRO A 21 14.09 -9.67 2.20
CA PRO A 21 14.16 -10.85 3.06
C PRO A 21 14.49 -10.56 4.53
N LEU A 22 14.78 -9.32 4.90
CA LEU A 22 15.35 -8.97 6.20
C LEU A 22 14.33 -8.81 7.33
N GLY A 23 13.05 -8.77 7.03
CA GLY A 23 11.99 -8.60 8.02
C GLY A 23 11.99 -7.24 8.72
N VAL A 24 12.59 -6.23 8.13
CA VAL A 24 12.70 -4.89 8.70
C VAL A 24 11.35 -4.17 8.64
N VAL A 25 10.91 -3.64 9.78
CA VAL A 25 9.70 -2.82 9.87
C VAL A 25 10.06 -1.34 9.68
N MET A 26 9.33 -0.64 8.84
CA MET A 26 9.51 0.79 8.64
C MET A 26 9.08 1.57 9.90
N SER A 27 9.95 2.39 10.44
CA SER A 27 9.67 3.20 11.63
C SER A 27 8.59 4.25 11.36
N LEU A 28 7.94 4.74 12.42
CA LEU A 28 6.95 5.81 12.32
C LEU A 28 7.54 7.06 11.65
N ALA A 29 8.76 7.45 12.02
CA ALA A 29 9.42 8.61 11.42
C ALA A 29 9.57 8.47 9.90
N ARG A 30 9.96 7.29 9.43
CA ARG A 30 10.08 7.00 7.99
C ARG A 30 8.74 6.99 7.27
N ARG A 31 7.69 6.50 7.94
CA ARG A 31 6.31 6.52 7.40
C ARG A 31 5.84 7.95 7.19
N LEU A 32 6.07 8.82 8.16
CA LEU A 32 5.70 10.24 8.07
C LEU A 32 6.52 10.99 7.01
N GLU A 33 7.82 10.71 6.89
CA GLU A 33 8.66 11.26 5.82
C GLU A 33 8.15 10.88 4.43
N LEU A 34 7.72 9.63 4.26
CA LEU A 34 7.20 9.13 2.99
C LEU A 34 5.86 9.79 2.63
N LEU A 35 4.97 9.96 3.62
CA LEU A 35 3.71 10.67 3.41
C LEU A 35 3.93 12.15 3.06
N ALA A 36 4.88 12.81 3.72
CA ALA A 36 5.26 14.20 3.41
C ALA A 36 5.83 14.32 1.98
N TRP A 37 6.64 13.34 1.55
CA TRP A 37 7.11 13.28 0.17
C TRP A 37 5.95 13.19 -0.83
N ALA A 38 5.00 12.30 -0.59
CA ALA A 38 3.85 12.12 -1.48
C ALA A 38 2.98 13.37 -1.56
N GLU A 39 2.78 14.06 -0.46
CA GLU A 39 2.05 15.34 -0.42
C GLU A 39 2.77 16.43 -1.21
N ARG A 40 4.07 16.61 -0.95
CA ARG A 40 4.89 17.65 -1.59
C ARG A 40 5.00 17.45 -3.10
N THR A 41 5.17 16.22 -3.55
CA THR A 41 5.38 15.90 -4.96
C THR A 41 4.10 15.56 -5.71
N GLN A 42 2.96 15.46 -5.00
CA GLN A 42 1.71 14.92 -5.55
C GLN A 42 1.88 13.50 -6.10
N GLY A 43 2.79 12.75 -5.48
CA GLY A 43 3.06 11.36 -5.80
C GLY A 43 2.08 10.41 -5.14
N TRP A 44 2.19 9.13 -5.47
CA TRP A 44 1.37 8.04 -4.94
C TRP A 44 2.25 7.04 -4.18
N ILE A 45 1.69 6.44 -3.14
CA ILE A 45 2.33 5.36 -2.40
C ILE A 45 1.46 4.11 -2.56
N ILE A 46 2.07 3.02 -2.97
CA ILE A 46 1.46 1.69 -2.94
C ILE A 46 2.01 0.96 -1.72
N GLU A 47 1.15 0.78 -0.72
CA GLU A 47 1.47 0.04 0.51
C GLU A 47 1.02 -1.41 0.34
N ASP A 48 1.97 -2.32 0.25
CA ASP A 48 1.70 -3.76 0.20
C ASP A 48 1.87 -4.36 1.60
N ASP A 49 0.75 -4.77 2.19
CA ASP A 49 0.70 -5.37 3.53
C ASP A 49 0.43 -6.87 3.44
N TYR A 50 1.34 -7.58 2.79
CA TYR A 50 1.21 -9.03 2.57
C TYR A 50 1.27 -9.87 3.85
N ASP A 51 1.72 -9.28 4.96
CA ASP A 51 1.96 -9.97 6.23
C ASP A 51 1.24 -9.30 7.42
N GLY A 52 0.32 -8.38 7.17
CA GLY A 52 -0.37 -7.60 8.21
C GLY A 52 -1.18 -8.43 9.19
N GLU A 53 -1.61 -9.64 8.80
CA GLU A 53 -2.37 -10.57 9.64
C GLU A 53 -1.51 -11.35 10.63
N TYR A 54 -0.19 -11.34 10.48
CA TYR A 54 0.77 -12.11 11.30
C TYR A 54 1.56 -11.24 12.28
N ARG A 55 0.95 -10.23 12.86
CA ARG A 55 1.59 -9.35 13.83
C ARG A 55 1.51 -9.94 15.23
N TYR A 56 2.54 -10.71 15.62
CA TYR A 56 2.55 -11.48 16.87
C TYR A 56 3.22 -10.80 18.06
N SER A 57 3.94 -9.71 17.89
CA SER A 57 4.68 -9.06 18.97
C SER A 57 4.54 -7.56 18.99
N GLY A 58 4.08 -7.00 20.09
CA GLY A 58 3.96 -5.58 20.34
C GLY A 58 2.73 -4.91 19.71
N ALA A 59 2.51 -3.65 20.04
CA ALA A 59 1.49 -2.84 19.38
C ALA A 59 1.92 -2.60 17.92
N PRO A 60 1.12 -3.00 16.92
CA PRO A 60 1.47 -2.78 15.54
C PRO A 60 1.51 -1.27 15.24
N LEU A 61 2.48 -0.84 14.44
CA LEU A 61 2.47 0.50 13.89
C LEU A 61 1.28 0.64 12.93
N SER A 62 0.63 1.79 12.98
CA SER A 62 -0.45 2.08 12.04
C SER A 62 0.04 2.02 10.60
N PRO A 63 -0.70 1.39 9.68
CA PRO A 63 -0.33 1.40 8.27
C PRO A 63 -0.28 2.81 7.71
N LEU A 64 0.46 3.00 6.62
CA LEU A 64 0.53 4.29 5.93
C LEU A 64 -0.85 4.79 5.53
N ALA A 65 -1.72 3.91 5.06
CA ALA A 65 -3.09 4.26 4.69
C ALA A 65 -3.89 4.86 5.85
N ALA A 66 -3.67 4.37 7.08
CA ALA A 66 -4.33 4.92 8.28
C ALA A 66 -3.73 6.26 8.72
N LEU A 67 -2.46 6.50 8.44
CA LEU A 67 -1.78 7.76 8.73
C LEU A 67 -1.98 8.82 7.66
N ASP A 68 -2.41 8.41 6.47
CA ASP A 68 -2.59 9.28 5.31
C ASP A 68 -3.81 10.19 5.48
N ARG A 69 -3.58 11.50 5.44
CA ARG A 69 -4.63 12.52 5.52
C ARG A 69 -4.95 13.16 4.17
N ASN A 70 -4.13 12.89 3.16
CA ASN A 70 -4.17 13.60 1.88
C ASN A 70 -4.63 12.71 0.72
N GLY A 71 -4.99 11.45 0.99
CA GLY A 71 -5.46 10.53 -0.03
C GLY A 71 -4.39 10.15 -1.05
N ARG A 72 -3.18 9.83 -0.59
CA ARG A 72 -2.03 9.49 -1.44
C ARG A 72 -1.61 8.03 -1.36
N VAL A 73 -2.24 7.24 -0.49
CA VAL A 73 -1.86 5.84 -0.26
C VAL A 73 -2.91 4.90 -0.85
N LEU A 74 -2.44 3.98 -1.68
CA LEU A 74 -3.20 2.82 -2.15
C LEU A 74 -2.74 1.62 -1.31
N TYR A 75 -3.66 1.05 -0.54
CA TYR A 75 -3.36 -0.08 0.34
C TYR A 75 -3.74 -1.39 -0.33
N VAL A 76 -2.79 -2.32 -0.39
CA VAL A 76 -2.96 -3.66 -0.93
C VAL A 76 -2.89 -4.67 0.20
N GLY A 77 -3.92 -5.48 0.33
CA GLY A 77 -3.96 -6.58 1.29
C GLY A 77 -4.37 -7.89 0.64
N THR A 78 -4.23 -8.98 1.36
CA THR A 78 -4.62 -10.31 0.90
C THR A 78 -5.49 -11.03 1.93
N PHE A 79 -6.47 -11.78 1.46
CA PHE A 79 -7.31 -12.63 2.30
C PHE A 79 -6.74 -14.03 2.53
N GLY A 80 -5.74 -14.42 1.75
CA GLY A 80 -5.40 -15.80 1.52
C GLY A 80 -4.63 -16.50 2.62
N LYS A 81 -4.03 -15.80 3.58
CA LYS A 81 -3.08 -16.42 4.49
C LYS A 81 -3.73 -17.04 5.73
N VAL A 82 -4.86 -16.52 6.20
CA VAL A 82 -5.49 -16.93 7.44
C VAL A 82 -6.83 -17.62 7.21
N ALA A 83 -7.73 -17.01 6.44
CA ALA A 83 -9.10 -17.51 6.27
C ALA A 83 -9.23 -18.52 5.14
N PHE A 84 -8.69 -18.24 3.97
CA PHE A 84 -8.90 -19.07 2.76
C PHE A 84 -7.64 -19.11 1.88
N PRO A 85 -6.60 -19.92 2.26
CA PRO A 85 -5.34 -19.96 1.50
C PRO A 85 -5.49 -20.32 0.02
N ALA A 86 -6.53 -21.08 -0.32
CA ALA A 86 -6.77 -21.55 -1.68
C ALA A 86 -7.37 -20.47 -2.62
N LEU A 87 -7.98 -19.42 -2.07
CA LEU A 87 -8.68 -18.42 -2.89
C LEU A 87 -7.74 -17.44 -3.59
N ARG A 88 -6.53 -17.20 -3.06
CA ARG A 88 -5.54 -16.27 -3.64
C ARG A 88 -6.13 -14.91 -4.02
N LEU A 89 -7.01 -14.39 -3.16
CA LEU A 89 -7.66 -13.10 -3.35
C LEU A 89 -6.90 -11.99 -2.64
N GLY A 90 -6.75 -10.88 -3.33
CA GLY A 90 -6.31 -9.64 -2.76
C GLY A 90 -7.42 -8.59 -2.77
N TYR A 91 -7.21 -7.54 -2.03
CA TYR A 91 -8.08 -6.37 -2.05
C TYR A 91 -7.25 -5.09 -2.10
N LEU A 92 -7.87 -4.04 -2.60
CA LEU A 92 -7.25 -2.74 -2.76
C LEU A 92 -8.14 -1.68 -2.09
N VAL A 93 -7.57 -0.98 -1.12
CA VAL A 93 -8.23 0.16 -0.49
C VAL A 93 -7.69 1.44 -1.16
N LEU A 94 -8.58 2.18 -1.77
CA LEU A 94 -8.24 3.34 -2.57
C LEU A 94 -8.68 4.65 -1.90
N PRO A 95 -7.93 5.73 -2.09
CA PRO A 95 -8.46 7.06 -1.80
C PRO A 95 -9.77 7.30 -2.59
N PRO A 96 -10.74 8.01 -2.01
CA PRO A 96 -12.06 8.20 -2.65
C PRO A 96 -12.00 8.74 -4.08
N GLY A 97 -11.06 9.63 -4.37
CA GLY A 97 -10.88 10.21 -5.70
C GLY A 97 -10.45 9.21 -6.79
N LEU A 98 -9.89 8.06 -6.42
CA LEU A 98 -9.41 7.04 -7.36
C LEU A 98 -10.41 5.90 -7.59
N VAL A 99 -11.40 5.73 -6.72
CA VAL A 99 -12.33 4.59 -6.77
C VAL A 99 -13.03 4.48 -8.13
N GLY A 100 -13.53 5.59 -8.65
CA GLY A 100 -14.24 5.61 -9.94
C GLY A 100 -13.34 5.20 -11.11
N ALA A 101 -12.12 5.69 -11.16
CA ALA A 101 -11.17 5.37 -12.23
C ALA A 101 -10.78 3.88 -12.22
N PHE A 102 -10.49 3.35 -11.04
CA PHE A 102 -10.15 1.93 -10.88
C PHE A 102 -11.35 1.01 -11.19
N ALA A 103 -12.54 1.37 -10.74
CA ALA A 103 -13.76 0.59 -11.03
C ALA A 103 -14.05 0.50 -12.53
N ARG A 104 -13.90 1.59 -13.27
CA ARG A 104 -14.04 1.60 -14.73
C ARG A 104 -13.01 0.69 -15.40
N ARG A 105 -11.75 0.78 -14.98
CA ARG A 105 -10.68 -0.03 -15.56
C ARG A 105 -10.85 -1.52 -15.27
N ALA A 106 -11.22 -1.87 -14.05
CA ALA A 106 -11.48 -3.26 -13.66
C ALA A 106 -12.57 -3.90 -14.51
N ARG A 107 -13.67 -3.18 -14.77
CA ARG A 107 -14.75 -3.69 -15.65
C ARG A 107 -14.28 -3.93 -17.08
N SER A 108 -13.40 -3.08 -17.62
CA SER A 108 -12.88 -3.27 -18.96
C SER A 108 -11.89 -4.43 -19.09
N THR A 109 -11.25 -4.81 -17.97
CA THR A 109 -10.26 -5.90 -17.92
C THR A 109 -10.91 -7.24 -17.61
N CYS A 110 -12.04 -7.24 -16.89
CA CYS A 110 -12.85 -8.43 -16.59
C CYS A 110 -13.87 -8.76 -17.69
N ALA A 111 -13.69 -8.29 -18.91
CA ALA A 111 -14.43 -8.79 -20.05
C ALA A 111 -14.12 -10.29 -20.18
N THR A 112 -15.10 -11.11 -19.85
CA THR A 112 -15.06 -12.56 -19.77
C THR A 112 -14.41 -13.14 -21.02
N PRO A 113 -13.43 -14.04 -20.90
CA PRO A 113 -13.06 -14.87 -22.05
C PRO A 113 -14.28 -15.72 -22.39
N ARG A 114 -14.71 -15.58 -23.60
CA ARG A 114 -15.70 -16.49 -24.16
C ARG A 114 -15.05 -17.86 -24.39
#